data_63a6274c35273084dc77380c4a8cb439
#
_entry.id   63a6274c35273084dc77380c4a8cb439
#
_cell.length_a   1.000
_cell.length_b   1.000
_cell.length_c   1.000
_cell.angle_alpha   90.00
_cell.angle_beta   90.00
_cell.angle_gamma   90.00
#
_symmetry.space_group_name_H-M   'P 1'
#
loop_
_entity.id
_entity.type
_entity.pdbx_description
1 polymer ?
#
loop_
_entity_poly.entity_id
_entity_poly.type
_entity_poly.pdbx_seq_one_letter_code
_entity_poly.pdbx_strand_id
1 'polypeptide(L)'
;TEGPVFATGEASWGLSNQWSLYGGAVLAGDYNALAAGAGWDLGVPGTLSADITQSVARIEGERTFQGKSWRLSYSKRFDNADADITFAGYRFSERNYMTMEQYLNARYRNDYSSREKEMYTVTLNKNVADWNTSFNLQYSRQTYWDIRKTDYYTVSVNRYFNVFGLQGVAVGLSASRSKYLGRDNDSAYLRISVPLGTGTASYSGSMSNDRYVNMAGYTDTFNDGLDSYSLNAGLNSGGGLTSQRQINAYYSHRSPLANLSANIASLQKGYTSFGVSASGGATITGKGAALHAGGMSGGTRLLVDTDGVGGVPVDGGQVVTNRWGTGVVTDISSYYRNTTSVDLKRLPDDVEATRSVVESALTEGAIGYRKFSVLKGKRLFAILR
;
A
#
# COMPACT_ATOMS: atom_id res chain seq x y z
N THR A 1 19.14 -0.10 -22.66
CA THR A 1 19.59 -1.46 -22.29
C THR A 1 18.36 -2.28 -21.96
N GLU A 2 18.03 -3.25 -22.82
CA GLU A 2 16.96 -4.18 -22.57
C GLU A 2 17.36 -5.09 -21.40
N GLY A 3 16.51 -5.12 -20.36
CA GLY A 3 16.67 -6.06 -19.26
C GLY A 3 16.27 -7.49 -19.67
N PRO A 4 16.61 -8.51 -18.89
CA PRO A 4 16.22 -9.87 -19.19
C PRO A 4 14.70 -10.03 -19.10
N VAL A 5 14.13 -10.83 -19.98
CA VAL A 5 12.73 -11.29 -19.85
C VAL A 5 12.68 -12.26 -18.68
N PHE A 6 11.72 -12.09 -17.81
CA PHE A 6 11.55 -12.94 -16.64
C PHE A 6 10.10 -13.34 -16.42
N ALA A 7 9.90 -14.45 -15.75
CA ALA A 7 8.62 -14.90 -15.23
C ALA A 7 8.75 -15.22 -13.75
N THR A 8 7.74 -14.87 -12.99
CA THR A 8 7.63 -15.21 -11.56
C THR A 8 6.33 -15.94 -11.29
N GLY A 9 6.37 -16.87 -10.37
CA GLY A 9 5.19 -17.56 -9.89
C GLY A 9 5.36 -17.89 -8.42
N GLU A 10 4.28 -17.76 -7.66
CA GLU A 10 4.23 -18.15 -6.26
C GLU A 10 2.92 -18.87 -5.97
N ALA A 11 2.95 -19.78 -5.02
CA ALA A 11 1.80 -20.53 -4.56
C ALA A 11 1.87 -20.73 -3.06
N SER A 12 0.72 -20.68 -2.41
CA SER A 12 0.58 -21.08 -1.01
C SER A 12 -0.61 -22.00 -0.84
N TRP A 13 -0.47 -22.97 0.03
CA TRP A 13 -1.47 -23.99 0.29
C TRP A 13 -1.60 -24.26 1.77
N GLY A 14 -2.79 -24.03 2.32
CA GLY A 14 -3.17 -24.40 3.68
C GLY A 14 -3.46 -25.90 3.76
N LEU A 15 -2.60 -26.65 4.40
CA LEU A 15 -2.79 -28.10 4.64
C LEU A 15 -3.79 -28.36 5.77
N SER A 16 -3.81 -27.49 6.75
CA SER A 16 -4.70 -27.54 7.91
C SER A 16 -4.81 -26.14 8.53
N ASN A 17 -5.60 -26.00 9.59
CA ASN A 17 -5.65 -24.75 10.38
C ASN A 17 -4.32 -24.39 11.05
N GLN A 18 -3.39 -25.33 11.14
CA GLN A 18 -2.09 -25.12 11.77
C GLN A 18 -0.92 -25.08 10.82
N TRP A 19 -1.06 -25.67 9.63
CA TRP A 19 0.03 -25.83 8.67
C TRP A 19 -0.27 -25.21 7.32
N SER A 20 0.68 -24.47 6.81
CA SER A 20 0.68 -23.96 5.44
C SER A 20 2.01 -24.25 4.76
N LEU A 21 1.94 -24.56 3.46
CA LEU A 21 3.10 -24.66 2.59
C LEU A 21 3.07 -23.50 1.61
N TYR A 22 4.24 -23.00 1.27
CA TYR A 22 4.38 -21.98 0.23
C TYR A 22 5.64 -22.19 -0.57
N GLY A 23 5.65 -21.64 -1.77
CA GLY A 23 6.79 -21.72 -2.63
C GLY A 23 6.70 -20.75 -3.79
N GLY A 24 7.80 -20.54 -4.46
CA GLY A 24 7.86 -19.63 -5.59
C GLY A 24 9.04 -19.92 -6.48
N ALA A 25 8.98 -19.35 -7.68
CA ALA A 25 10.03 -19.44 -8.67
C ALA A 25 10.23 -18.11 -9.39
N VAL A 26 11.47 -17.82 -9.72
CA VAL A 26 11.86 -16.74 -10.65
C VAL A 26 12.66 -17.39 -11.77
N LEU A 27 12.23 -17.20 -13.00
CA LEU A 27 12.87 -17.74 -14.20
C LEU A 27 13.21 -16.58 -15.13
N ALA A 28 14.46 -16.36 -15.39
CA ALA A 28 14.95 -15.23 -16.20
C ALA A 28 16.14 -15.62 -17.10
N GLY A 29 16.09 -16.84 -17.65
CA GLY A 29 17.16 -17.37 -18.50
C GLY A 29 18.45 -17.65 -17.71
N ASP A 30 19.33 -16.68 -17.63
CA ASP A 30 20.61 -16.81 -16.92
C ASP A 30 20.50 -16.68 -15.41
N TYR A 31 19.34 -16.26 -14.88
CA TYR A 31 19.04 -16.25 -13.46
C TYR A 31 17.79 -17.05 -13.16
N ASN A 32 17.91 -18.02 -12.26
CA ASN A 32 16.77 -18.81 -11.81
C ASN A 32 16.84 -19.01 -10.31
N ALA A 33 15.69 -18.91 -9.65
CA ALA A 33 15.57 -19.14 -8.22
C ALA A 33 14.29 -19.93 -7.90
N LEU A 34 14.42 -20.86 -6.96
CA LEU A 34 13.32 -21.66 -6.45
C LEU A 34 13.26 -21.51 -4.93
N ALA A 35 12.07 -21.30 -4.40
CA ALA A 35 11.84 -21.20 -2.97
C ALA A 35 10.77 -22.19 -2.52
N ALA A 36 10.95 -22.75 -1.34
CA ALA A 36 9.95 -23.56 -0.65
C ALA A 36 9.98 -23.28 0.84
N GLY A 37 8.82 -23.27 1.47
CA GLY A 37 8.70 -22.97 2.90
C GLY A 37 7.45 -23.54 3.51
N ALA A 38 7.43 -23.55 4.84
CA ALA A 38 6.31 -23.96 5.64
C ALA A 38 6.07 -22.99 6.80
N GLY A 39 4.80 -22.78 7.12
CA GLY A 39 4.35 -22.04 8.27
C GLY A 39 3.61 -22.95 9.24
N TRP A 40 3.83 -22.76 10.53
CA TRP A 40 3.21 -23.51 11.58
C TRP A 40 2.63 -22.58 12.65
N ASP A 41 1.32 -22.64 12.81
CA ASP A 41 0.61 -21.97 13.88
C ASP A 41 0.62 -22.89 15.12
N LEU A 42 1.37 -22.48 16.12
CA LEU A 42 1.51 -23.18 17.39
C LEU A 42 0.38 -22.84 18.37
N GLY A 43 -0.55 -21.95 17.98
CA GLY A 43 -1.57 -21.41 18.86
C GLY A 43 -0.99 -20.39 19.84
N VAL A 44 -1.20 -20.61 21.15
CA VAL A 44 -0.73 -19.69 22.20
C VAL A 44 0.77 -19.35 22.12
N PRO A 45 1.69 -20.28 21.83
CA PRO A 45 3.10 -19.95 21.66
C PRO A 45 3.41 -19.01 20.47
N GLY A 46 2.53 -18.87 19.51
CA GLY A 46 2.74 -18.01 18.34
C GLY A 46 2.88 -18.77 17.03
N THR A 47 3.42 -18.13 16.03
CA THR A 47 3.57 -18.67 14.67
C THR A 47 5.05 -18.76 14.29
N LEU A 48 5.45 -19.88 13.74
CA LEU A 48 6.79 -20.13 13.22
C LEU A 48 6.73 -20.38 11.74
N SER A 49 7.66 -19.81 10.96
CA SER A 49 7.83 -20.15 9.55
C SER A 49 9.30 -20.33 9.19
N ALA A 50 9.54 -21.21 8.24
CA ALA A 50 10.88 -21.46 7.74
C ALA A 50 10.81 -21.67 6.23
N ASP A 51 11.78 -21.12 5.51
CA ASP A 51 11.92 -21.34 4.08
C ASP A 51 13.38 -21.40 3.62
N ILE A 52 13.55 -21.99 2.47
CA ILE A 52 14.81 -22.10 1.74
C ILE A 52 14.61 -21.63 0.31
N THR A 53 15.54 -20.85 -0.18
CA THR A 53 15.62 -20.43 -1.58
C THR A 53 16.94 -20.85 -2.17
N GLN A 54 16.93 -21.46 -3.34
CA GLN A 54 18.13 -21.74 -4.11
C GLN A 54 18.14 -20.86 -5.36
N SER A 55 19.25 -20.18 -5.62
CA SER A 55 19.48 -19.39 -6.82
C SER A 55 20.63 -19.93 -7.66
N VAL A 56 20.50 -19.75 -8.96
CA VAL A 56 21.54 -20.04 -9.94
C VAL A 56 21.64 -18.82 -10.85
N ALA A 57 22.80 -18.17 -10.87
CA ALA A 57 23.08 -16.99 -11.67
C ALA A 57 24.28 -17.26 -12.60
N ARG A 58 24.08 -17.11 -13.91
CA ARG A 58 25.12 -17.21 -14.92
C ARG A 58 25.46 -15.81 -15.43
N ILE A 59 26.70 -15.41 -15.23
CA ILE A 59 27.20 -14.13 -15.69
C ILE A 59 28.29 -14.41 -16.72
N GLU A 60 28.17 -13.81 -17.90
CA GLU A 60 29.09 -14.03 -18.99
C GLU A 60 30.53 -13.60 -18.59
N GLY A 61 31.49 -14.45 -18.84
CA GLY A 61 32.89 -14.26 -18.44
C GLY A 61 33.22 -14.62 -16.99
N GLU A 62 32.23 -15.00 -16.20
CA GLU A 62 32.36 -15.38 -14.79
C GLU A 62 31.93 -16.84 -14.56
N ARG A 63 32.26 -17.34 -13.36
CA ARG A 63 31.72 -18.65 -12.92
C ARG A 63 30.23 -18.57 -12.66
N THR A 64 29.54 -19.68 -12.75
CA THR A 64 28.16 -19.79 -12.29
C THR A 64 28.09 -19.65 -10.77
N PHE A 65 27.27 -18.70 -10.29
CA PHE A 65 27.00 -18.51 -8.88
C PHE A 65 25.78 -19.33 -8.49
N GLN A 66 25.97 -20.28 -7.61
CA GLN A 66 24.91 -21.15 -7.11
C GLN A 66 24.98 -21.16 -5.58
N GLY A 67 23.87 -20.84 -4.94
CA GLY A 67 23.82 -20.77 -3.49
C GLY A 67 22.41 -20.87 -2.96
N LYS A 68 22.32 -21.05 -1.64
CA LYS A 68 21.07 -21.18 -0.89
C LYS A 68 20.95 -20.06 0.12
N SER A 69 19.71 -19.69 0.42
CA SER A 69 19.35 -18.79 1.51
C SER A 69 18.28 -19.44 2.37
N TRP A 70 18.46 -19.43 3.69
CA TRP A 70 17.49 -19.93 4.67
C TRP A 70 16.92 -18.78 5.46
N ARG A 71 15.63 -18.83 5.73
CA ARG A 71 14.96 -17.89 6.60
C ARG A 71 14.14 -18.62 7.65
N LEU A 72 14.21 -18.10 8.88
CA LEU A 72 13.39 -18.52 9.99
C LEU A 72 12.69 -17.27 10.53
N SER A 73 11.38 -17.30 10.71
CA SER A 73 10.65 -16.20 11.34
C SER A 73 9.69 -16.72 12.42
N TYR A 74 9.52 -15.90 13.43
CA TYR A 74 8.64 -16.18 14.56
C TYR A 74 7.84 -14.92 14.89
N SER A 75 6.54 -15.09 15.15
CA SER A 75 5.70 -13.99 15.62
C SER A 75 4.79 -14.46 16.74
N LYS A 76 4.57 -13.59 17.72
CA LYS A 76 3.64 -13.83 18.80
C LYS A 76 2.90 -12.56 19.17
N ARG A 77 1.58 -12.67 19.34
CA ARG A 77 0.72 -11.65 19.90
C ARG A 77 0.45 -11.99 21.38
N PHE A 78 0.56 -10.97 22.22
CA PHE A 78 0.23 -11.04 23.64
C PHE A 78 -1.07 -10.30 23.90
N ASP A 79 -2.21 -10.99 23.75
CA ASP A 79 -3.53 -10.35 23.81
C ASP A 79 -3.78 -9.65 25.14
N ASN A 80 -3.36 -10.22 26.26
CA ASN A 80 -3.51 -9.64 27.59
C ASN A 80 -2.69 -8.36 27.81
N ALA A 81 -1.64 -8.16 27.03
CA ALA A 81 -0.74 -7.02 27.14
C ALA A 81 -0.89 -6.04 25.95
N ASP A 82 -1.76 -6.35 25.00
CA ASP A 82 -1.90 -5.62 23.73
C ASP A 82 -0.54 -5.31 23.09
N ALA A 83 0.28 -6.33 22.98
CA ALA A 83 1.64 -6.26 22.48
C ALA A 83 1.91 -7.37 21.47
N ASP A 84 2.67 -7.06 20.44
CA ASP A 84 3.15 -8.00 19.45
C ASP A 84 4.67 -8.05 19.49
N ILE A 85 5.23 -9.24 19.48
CA ILE A 85 6.62 -9.47 19.14
C ILE A 85 6.62 -10.18 17.79
N THR A 86 7.13 -9.50 16.78
CA THR A 86 7.49 -10.12 15.53
C THR A 86 9.01 -10.26 15.50
N PHE A 87 9.48 -11.44 15.82
CA PHE A 87 10.84 -11.80 15.54
C PHE A 87 10.88 -12.31 14.10
N ALA A 88 11.00 -11.40 13.17
CA ALA A 88 11.10 -11.75 11.74
C ALA A 88 12.47 -12.38 11.43
N GLY A 89 13.03 -12.96 12.37
CA GLY A 89 13.97 -13.90 12.33
C GLY A 89 15.34 -13.69 11.83
N TYR A 90 15.79 -14.81 11.47
CA TYR A 90 17.13 -15.04 11.02
C TYR A 90 17.11 -15.45 9.55
N ARG A 91 17.90 -14.77 8.75
CA ARG A 91 18.22 -15.18 7.38
C ARG A 91 19.71 -15.43 7.28
N PHE A 92 20.09 -16.56 6.71
CA PHE A 92 21.44 -16.86 6.32
C PHE A 92 21.50 -17.13 4.82
N SER A 93 22.43 -16.52 4.12
CA SER A 93 22.66 -16.72 2.68
C SER A 93 24.09 -17.17 2.45
N GLU A 94 24.26 -18.20 1.65
CA GLU A 94 25.57 -18.63 1.20
C GLU A 94 26.26 -17.57 0.35
N ARG A 95 27.59 -17.58 0.29
CA ARG A 95 28.39 -16.57 -0.42
C ARG A 95 28.03 -16.46 -1.90
N ASN A 96 27.66 -17.57 -2.53
CA ASN A 96 27.31 -17.60 -3.94
C ASN A 96 25.81 -17.44 -4.22
N TYR A 97 25.01 -17.28 -3.18
CA TYR A 97 23.60 -16.92 -3.33
C TYR A 97 23.48 -15.49 -3.85
N MET A 98 22.64 -15.29 -4.84
CA MET A 98 22.27 -13.97 -5.37
C MET A 98 20.76 -13.82 -5.44
N THR A 99 20.26 -12.65 -5.06
CA THR A 99 18.91 -12.23 -5.44
C THR A 99 18.91 -11.80 -6.92
N MET A 100 17.71 -11.64 -7.51
CA MET A 100 17.59 -11.11 -8.86
C MET A 100 18.23 -9.72 -9.00
N GLU A 101 18.05 -8.85 -8.01
CA GLU A 101 18.65 -7.52 -8.00
C GLU A 101 20.18 -7.58 -7.97
N GLN A 102 20.75 -8.43 -7.11
CA GLN A 102 22.20 -8.62 -7.04
C GLN A 102 22.77 -9.18 -8.34
N TYR A 103 22.05 -10.09 -8.98
CA TYR A 103 22.41 -10.60 -10.31
C TYR A 103 22.43 -9.49 -11.37
N LEU A 104 21.40 -8.63 -11.40
CA LEU A 104 21.32 -7.51 -12.34
C LEU A 104 22.45 -6.50 -12.10
N ASN A 105 22.75 -6.18 -10.85
CA ASN A 105 23.85 -5.28 -10.49
C ASN A 105 25.21 -5.88 -10.89
N ALA A 106 25.42 -7.16 -10.64
CA ALA A 106 26.63 -7.85 -11.05
C ALA A 106 26.80 -7.88 -12.58
N ARG A 107 25.73 -8.22 -13.30
CA ARG A 107 25.76 -8.35 -14.77
C ARG A 107 25.93 -7.04 -15.49
N TYR A 108 25.20 -5.99 -15.09
CA TYR A 108 25.12 -4.72 -15.83
C TYR A 108 26.00 -3.61 -15.25
N ARG A 109 26.39 -3.69 -13.98
CA ARG A 109 27.16 -2.68 -13.26
C ARG A 109 28.51 -3.19 -12.76
N ASN A 110 28.79 -4.46 -12.93
CA ASN A 110 29.97 -5.15 -12.39
C ASN A 110 30.11 -4.95 -10.87
N ASP A 111 28.98 -4.88 -10.17
CA ASP A 111 28.91 -4.67 -8.73
C ASP A 111 28.58 -6.00 -8.02
N TYR A 112 29.55 -6.52 -7.30
CA TYR A 112 29.47 -7.74 -6.49
C TYR A 112 29.52 -7.46 -4.98
N SER A 113 29.48 -6.20 -4.58
CA SER A 113 29.88 -5.76 -3.23
C SER A 113 28.83 -6.03 -2.15
N SER A 114 27.55 -6.16 -2.50
CA SER A 114 26.45 -6.20 -1.53
C SER A 114 25.88 -7.61 -1.31
N ARG A 115 26.75 -8.63 -1.26
CA ARG A 115 26.32 -10.00 -0.97
C ARG A 115 25.99 -10.19 0.51
N GLU A 116 24.72 -10.38 0.80
CA GLU A 116 24.20 -10.57 2.14
C GLU A 116 24.64 -11.91 2.72
N LYS A 117 24.96 -11.91 3.99
CA LYS A 117 25.33 -13.12 4.74
C LYS A 117 24.27 -13.48 5.77
N GLU A 118 24.06 -12.62 6.75
CA GLU A 118 23.10 -12.86 7.82
C GLU A 118 22.22 -11.62 8.04
N MET A 119 20.98 -11.84 8.37
CA MET A 119 20.05 -10.79 8.75
C MET A 119 19.32 -11.20 10.03
N TYR A 120 19.35 -10.32 11.02
CA TYR A 120 18.56 -10.44 12.24
C TYR A 120 17.59 -9.28 12.30
N THR A 121 16.32 -9.56 12.59
CA THR A 121 15.31 -8.51 12.75
C THR A 121 14.45 -8.83 13.96
N VAL A 122 14.27 -7.83 14.83
CA VAL A 122 13.32 -7.88 15.95
C VAL A 122 12.43 -6.66 15.86
N THR A 123 11.13 -6.88 15.89
CA THR A 123 10.12 -5.82 15.95
C THR A 123 9.23 -6.05 17.15
N LEU A 124 9.07 -5.03 17.97
CA LEU A 124 8.20 -5.01 19.13
C LEU A 124 7.18 -3.89 18.98
N ASN A 125 5.91 -4.21 19.04
CA ASN A 125 4.81 -3.26 19.08
C ASN A 125 4.08 -3.39 20.43
N LYS A 126 3.76 -2.26 21.02
CA LYS A 126 2.96 -2.19 22.25
C LYS A 126 1.92 -1.08 22.10
N ASN A 127 0.67 -1.42 22.32
CA ASN A 127 -0.41 -0.46 22.40
C ASN A 127 -0.86 -0.30 23.85
N VAL A 128 -0.96 0.93 24.32
CA VAL A 128 -1.45 1.29 25.64
C VAL A 128 -2.78 2.02 25.47
N ALA A 129 -3.88 1.29 25.51
CA ALA A 129 -5.21 1.79 25.23
C ALA A 129 -5.61 2.95 26.15
N ASP A 130 -5.33 2.87 27.44
CA ASP A 130 -5.65 3.91 28.44
C ASP A 130 -4.96 5.24 28.13
N TRP A 131 -3.85 5.21 27.44
CA TRP A 131 -3.08 6.40 27.05
C TRP A 131 -3.29 6.80 25.60
N ASN A 132 -4.08 6.05 24.84
CA ASN A 132 -4.18 6.18 23.38
C ASN A 132 -2.80 6.28 22.72
N THR A 133 -1.85 5.49 23.19
CA THR A 133 -0.44 5.57 22.82
C THR A 133 0.05 4.22 22.30
N SER A 134 0.72 4.24 21.17
CA SER A 134 1.40 3.08 20.60
C SER A 134 2.91 3.29 20.57
N PHE A 135 3.63 2.26 20.90
CA PHE A 135 5.08 2.18 20.88
C PHE A 135 5.51 1.15 19.84
N ASN A 136 6.52 1.47 19.07
CA ASN A 136 7.17 0.56 18.14
C ASN A 136 8.67 0.60 18.38
N LEU A 137 9.28 -0.56 18.47
CA LEU A 137 10.73 -0.74 18.55
C LEU A 137 11.13 -1.71 17.44
N GLN A 138 12.12 -1.34 16.65
CA GLN A 138 12.68 -2.19 15.63
C GLN A 138 14.19 -2.21 15.72
N TYR A 139 14.76 -3.38 15.64
CA TYR A 139 16.20 -3.60 15.50
C TYR A 139 16.45 -4.53 14.33
N SER A 140 17.39 -4.20 13.48
CA SER A 140 17.89 -5.12 12.46
C SER A 140 19.41 -5.01 12.30
N ARG A 141 20.01 -6.15 12.03
CA ARG A 141 21.44 -6.26 11.70
C ARG A 141 21.55 -7.02 10.40
N GLN A 142 22.25 -6.45 9.45
CA GLN A 142 22.63 -7.08 8.20
C GLN A 142 24.13 -7.24 8.13
N THR A 143 24.61 -8.46 8.00
CA THR A 143 26.02 -8.77 7.73
C THR A 143 26.19 -9.12 6.26
N TYR A 144 27.39 -8.91 5.75
CA TYR A 144 27.76 -9.15 4.36
C TYR A 144 29.02 -10.01 4.29
N TRP A 145 29.22 -10.67 3.19
CA TRP A 145 30.44 -11.46 2.98
C TRP A 145 31.68 -10.60 2.77
N ASP A 146 31.55 -9.47 2.09
CA ASP A 146 32.67 -8.71 1.55
C ASP A 146 32.74 -7.27 2.10
N ILE A 147 31.72 -6.78 2.80
CA ILE A 147 31.66 -5.45 3.39
C ILE A 147 31.27 -5.50 4.88
N ARG A 148 31.44 -4.36 5.54
CA ARG A 148 31.08 -4.24 6.96
C ARG A 148 29.58 -4.34 7.19
N LYS A 149 29.22 -4.86 8.35
CA LYS A 149 27.81 -4.98 8.80
C LYS A 149 27.12 -3.62 8.88
N THR A 150 25.80 -3.64 8.72
CA THR A 150 24.89 -2.53 8.97
C THR A 150 24.02 -2.86 10.18
N ASP A 151 23.90 -1.94 11.11
CA ASP A 151 22.97 -2.01 12.22
C ASP A 151 21.93 -0.90 12.06
N TYR A 152 20.67 -1.20 12.33
CA TYR A 152 19.56 -0.27 12.26
C TYR A 152 18.69 -0.38 13.51
N TYR A 153 18.44 0.77 14.14
CA TYR A 153 17.59 0.89 15.32
C TYR A 153 16.53 1.95 15.06
N THR A 154 15.29 1.65 15.35
CA THR A 154 14.18 2.61 15.29
C THR A 154 13.32 2.49 16.53
N VAL A 155 12.99 3.63 17.11
CA VAL A 155 11.98 3.76 18.17
C VAL A 155 10.95 4.77 17.70
N SER A 156 9.69 4.44 17.83
CA SER A 156 8.61 5.37 17.54
C SER A 156 7.52 5.32 18.59
N VAL A 157 6.91 6.48 18.83
CA VAL A 157 5.78 6.67 19.74
C VAL A 157 4.74 7.49 19.02
N ASN A 158 3.49 7.03 19.02
CA ASN A 158 2.36 7.74 18.47
C ASN A 158 1.28 7.85 19.55
N ARG A 159 0.74 9.05 19.73
CA ARG A 159 -0.31 9.31 20.70
C ARG A 159 -1.43 10.10 20.07
N TYR A 160 -2.67 9.73 20.40
CA TYR A 160 -3.88 10.47 20.06
C TYR A 160 -4.49 11.02 21.33
N PHE A 161 -4.93 12.28 21.29
CA PHE A 161 -5.54 12.93 22.44
C PHE A 161 -6.48 14.05 22.03
N ASN A 162 -7.33 14.43 22.96
CA ASN A 162 -8.26 15.55 22.79
C ASN A 162 -7.74 16.72 23.63
N VAL A 163 -7.66 17.90 23.06
CA VAL A 163 -7.14 19.10 23.72
C VAL A 163 -7.80 20.35 23.16
N PHE A 164 -8.11 21.30 24.01
CA PHE A 164 -8.73 22.59 23.64
C PHE A 164 -10.00 22.47 22.77
N GLY A 165 -10.83 21.46 23.03
CA GLY A 165 -12.03 21.19 22.23
C GLY A 165 -11.78 20.52 20.88
N LEU A 166 -10.54 20.29 20.48
CA LEU A 166 -10.17 19.54 19.30
C LEU A 166 -10.09 18.04 19.66
N GLN A 167 -10.73 17.22 18.86
CA GLN A 167 -10.71 15.77 19.03
C GLN A 167 -9.77 15.14 18.00
N GLY A 168 -9.03 14.12 18.43
CA GLY A 168 -8.19 13.35 17.53
C GLY A 168 -6.89 14.05 17.10
N VAL A 169 -6.34 14.91 17.95
CA VAL A 169 -4.97 15.43 17.75
C VAL A 169 -3.99 14.27 17.84
N ALA A 170 -3.13 14.13 16.85
CA ALA A 170 -2.13 13.08 16.79
C ALA A 170 -0.72 13.66 16.87
N VAL A 171 0.12 13.05 17.70
CA VAL A 171 1.55 13.35 17.78
C VAL A 171 2.33 12.06 17.57
N GLY A 172 3.24 12.07 16.61
CA GLY A 172 4.16 10.99 16.33
C GLY A 172 5.60 11.46 16.47
N LEU A 173 6.39 10.69 17.20
CA LEU A 173 7.82 10.91 17.37
C LEU A 173 8.55 9.62 17.01
N SER A 174 9.57 9.72 16.17
CA SER A 174 10.46 8.60 15.89
C SER A 174 11.91 9.04 15.90
N ALA A 175 12.77 8.13 16.33
CA ALA A 175 14.20 8.28 16.25
C ALA A 175 14.81 7.01 15.68
N SER A 176 15.77 7.16 14.80
CA SER A 176 16.49 6.02 14.23
C SER A 176 17.98 6.30 14.16
N ARG A 177 18.74 5.23 14.31
CA ARG A 177 20.17 5.22 14.04
C ARG A 177 20.47 4.08 13.10
N SER A 178 21.18 4.39 12.03
CA SER A 178 21.75 3.35 11.17
C SER A 178 23.28 3.48 11.16
N LYS A 179 23.93 2.33 11.23
CA LYS A 179 25.37 2.25 11.11
C LYS A 179 25.71 1.59 9.78
N TYR A 180 26.19 2.37 8.84
CA TYR A 180 26.54 1.92 7.50
C TYR A 180 28.01 2.27 7.19
N LEU A 181 28.79 1.27 6.78
CA LEU A 181 30.22 1.41 6.49
C LEU A 181 31.03 2.14 7.59
N GLY A 182 30.64 1.92 8.85
CA GLY A 182 31.30 2.52 10.01
C GLY A 182 30.93 3.98 10.30
N ARG A 183 29.96 4.56 9.55
CA ARG A 183 29.40 5.88 9.82
C ARG A 183 28.03 5.76 10.45
N ASP A 184 27.82 6.52 11.50
CA ASP A 184 26.50 6.64 12.12
C ASP A 184 25.65 7.65 11.32
N ASN A 185 24.42 7.26 11.03
CA ASN A 185 23.41 8.12 10.43
C ASN A 185 22.24 8.20 11.40
N ASP A 186 22.12 9.33 12.06
CA ASP A 186 21.07 9.58 13.04
C ASP A 186 19.94 10.37 12.38
N SER A 187 18.72 9.96 12.63
CA SER A 187 17.54 10.68 12.21
C SER A 187 16.49 10.74 13.31
N ALA A 188 15.76 11.83 13.33
CA ALA A 188 14.59 12.01 14.17
C ALA A 188 13.48 12.63 13.34
N TYR A 189 12.25 12.26 13.65
CA TYR A 189 11.06 12.74 12.97
C TYR A 189 9.96 13.04 13.99
N LEU A 190 9.40 14.23 13.88
CA LEU A 190 8.23 14.67 14.65
C LEU A 190 7.10 14.97 13.67
N ARG A 191 5.92 14.47 13.96
CA ARG A 191 4.69 14.80 13.25
C ARG A 191 3.60 15.18 14.24
N ILE A 192 2.91 16.29 13.95
CA ILE A 192 1.73 16.73 14.68
C ILE A 192 0.61 16.89 13.65
N SER A 193 -0.55 16.31 13.92
CA SER A 193 -1.76 16.44 13.11
C SER A 193 -2.88 16.96 13.96
N VAL A 194 -3.54 18.02 13.50
CA VAL A 194 -4.63 18.68 14.20
C VAL A 194 -5.82 18.73 13.25
N PRO A 195 -6.95 18.07 13.57
CA PRO A 195 -8.19 18.26 12.85
C PRO A 195 -8.63 19.72 12.95
N LEU A 196 -8.81 20.36 11.81
CA LEU A 196 -9.16 21.79 11.74
C LEU A 196 -10.21 22.00 10.65
N GLY A 197 -11.43 22.35 11.07
CA GLY A 197 -12.56 22.42 10.16
C GLY A 197 -12.92 21.04 9.60
N THR A 198 -13.08 20.93 8.30
CA THR A 198 -13.33 19.66 7.58
C THR A 198 -12.02 18.91 7.26
N GLY A 199 -10.89 19.58 7.35
CA GLY A 199 -9.59 19.04 7.02
C GLY A 199 -8.66 18.86 8.21
N THR A 200 -7.39 18.65 7.92
CA THR A 200 -6.34 18.42 8.90
C THR A 200 -5.14 19.30 8.62
N ALA A 201 -4.78 20.11 9.62
CA ALA A 201 -3.51 20.82 9.63
C ALA A 201 -2.42 19.90 10.18
N SER A 202 -1.24 19.96 9.61
CA SER A 202 -0.10 19.13 10.02
C SER A 202 1.18 19.93 10.07
N TYR A 203 2.04 19.54 10.99
CA TYR A 203 3.44 19.94 11.03
C TYR A 203 4.29 18.70 11.05
N SER A 204 5.38 18.71 10.31
CA SER A 204 6.41 17.70 10.38
C SER A 204 7.80 18.34 10.46
N GLY A 205 8.62 17.83 11.37
CA GLY A 205 10.02 18.18 11.48
C GLY A 205 10.85 16.91 11.33
N SER A 206 11.84 16.92 10.46
CA SER A 206 12.80 15.84 10.33
C SER A 206 14.22 16.35 10.46
N MET A 207 15.02 15.56 11.14
CA MET A 207 16.45 15.74 11.26
C MET A 207 17.14 14.50 10.71
N SER A 208 18.12 14.66 9.87
CA SER A 208 18.97 13.57 9.40
C SER A 208 20.42 14.07 9.40
N ASN A 209 21.21 13.61 10.38
CA ASN A 209 22.47 14.21 10.74
C ASN A 209 22.33 15.72 10.96
N ASP A 210 23.05 16.54 10.21
CA ASP A 210 22.98 18.01 10.33
C ASP A 210 21.96 18.69 9.43
N ARG A 211 21.08 17.93 8.78
CA ARG A 211 20.03 18.45 7.90
C ARG A 211 18.69 18.46 8.60
N TYR A 212 17.98 19.54 8.45
CA TYR A 212 16.66 19.76 9.05
C TYR A 212 15.66 20.09 7.96
N VAL A 213 14.50 19.44 7.99
CA VAL A 213 13.36 19.73 7.12
C VAL A 213 12.16 20.00 8.00
N ASN A 214 11.62 21.20 7.92
CA ASN A 214 10.39 21.59 8.62
C ASN A 214 9.31 21.83 7.59
N MET A 215 8.13 21.27 7.78
CA MET A 215 7.04 21.40 6.85
C MET A 215 5.72 21.57 7.59
N ALA A 216 4.94 22.53 7.17
CA ALA A 216 3.56 22.71 7.61
C ALA A 216 2.63 22.50 6.43
N GLY A 217 1.49 21.90 6.67
CA GLY A 217 0.55 21.57 5.63
C GLY A 217 -0.89 21.55 6.09
N TYR A 218 -1.76 21.55 5.10
CA TYR A 218 -3.19 21.36 5.27
C TYR A 218 -3.71 20.43 4.20
N THR A 219 -4.54 19.47 4.61
CA THR A 219 -5.18 18.51 3.74
C THR A 219 -6.67 18.50 4.02
N ASP A 220 -7.49 18.49 2.98
CA ASP A 220 -8.94 18.40 3.11
C ASP A 220 -9.55 17.59 1.96
N THR A 221 -10.75 17.11 2.22
CA THR A 221 -11.58 16.43 1.23
C THR A 221 -12.93 17.13 1.14
N PHE A 222 -13.46 17.27 -0.05
CA PHE A 222 -14.74 17.89 -0.31
C PHE A 222 -15.51 17.14 -1.39
N ASN A 223 -16.70 17.62 -1.74
CA ASN A 223 -17.55 16.97 -2.74
C ASN A 223 -17.80 15.48 -2.41
N ASP A 224 -18.26 15.23 -1.16
CA ASP A 224 -18.53 13.88 -0.62
C ASP A 224 -17.31 12.92 -0.72
N GLY A 225 -16.11 13.46 -0.60
CA GLY A 225 -14.87 12.68 -0.64
C GLY A 225 -14.37 12.38 -2.05
N LEU A 226 -15.00 12.91 -3.09
CA LEU A 226 -14.54 12.73 -4.47
C LEU A 226 -13.34 13.61 -4.81
N ASP A 227 -13.20 14.72 -4.13
CA ASP A 227 -12.11 15.65 -4.31
C ASP A 227 -11.26 15.75 -3.05
N SER A 228 -9.95 15.81 -3.22
CA SER A 228 -9.01 16.07 -2.13
C SER A 228 -7.88 16.99 -2.58
N TYR A 229 -7.40 17.79 -1.64
CA TYR A 229 -6.22 18.60 -1.87
C TYR A 229 -5.28 18.57 -0.67
N SER A 230 -4.02 18.82 -0.93
CA SER A 230 -2.97 18.96 0.06
C SER A 230 -2.04 20.10 -0.33
N LEU A 231 -1.80 20.99 0.61
CA LEU A 231 -0.88 22.12 0.45
C LEU A 231 0.18 22.02 1.54
N ASN A 232 1.44 22.04 1.16
CA ASN A 232 2.55 21.98 2.10
C ASN A 232 3.57 23.05 1.77
N ALA A 233 4.08 23.71 2.80
CA ALA A 233 5.18 24.66 2.70
C ALA A 233 6.23 24.34 3.76
N GLY A 234 7.48 24.42 3.39
CA GLY A 234 8.56 24.01 4.27
C GLY A 234 9.87 24.75 4.06
N LEU A 235 10.79 24.46 4.96
CA LEU A 235 12.13 25.00 4.99
C LEU A 235 13.12 23.86 5.20
N ASN A 236 14.07 23.74 4.27
CA ASN A 236 15.21 22.85 4.39
C ASN A 236 16.41 23.66 4.86
N SER A 237 17.10 23.22 5.89
CA SER A 237 18.27 23.92 6.45
C SER A 237 19.31 22.93 6.97
N GLY A 238 20.50 23.43 7.28
CA GLY A 238 21.62 22.65 7.85
C GLY A 238 22.55 22.05 6.80
N GLY A 239 23.51 21.24 7.25
CA GLY A 239 24.52 20.62 6.40
C GLY A 239 25.48 21.60 5.72
N GLY A 240 25.65 22.81 6.26
CA GLY A 240 26.50 23.85 5.66
C GLY A 240 25.91 24.49 4.39
N LEU A 241 24.65 24.18 4.05
CA LEU A 241 23.97 24.72 2.88
C LEU A 241 23.07 25.90 3.25
N THR A 242 22.86 26.80 2.27
CA THR A 242 21.88 27.88 2.41
C THR A 242 20.48 27.28 2.57
N SER A 243 19.70 27.83 3.50
CA SER A 243 18.33 27.42 3.69
C SER A 243 17.50 27.58 2.40
N GLN A 244 16.68 26.59 2.10
CA GLN A 244 15.84 26.54 0.90
C GLN A 244 14.38 26.39 1.28
N ARG A 245 13.53 27.19 0.67
CA ARG A 245 12.08 27.05 0.80
C ARG A 245 11.56 26.00 -0.18
N GLN A 246 10.58 25.23 0.26
CA GLN A 246 9.87 24.28 -0.59
C GLN A 246 8.36 24.43 -0.46
N ILE A 247 7.67 24.20 -1.56
CA ILE A 247 6.21 24.21 -1.65
C ILE A 247 5.79 22.98 -2.45
N ASN A 248 4.82 22.25 -1.93
CA ASN A 248 4.19 21.13 -2.62
C ASN A 248 2.68 21.32 -2.56
N ALA A 249 2.02 21.15 -3.68
CA ALA A 249 0.57 21.11 -3.77
C ALA A 249 0.15 19.87 -4.55
N TYR A 250 -0.91 19.24 -4.09
CA TYR A 250 -1.50 18.06 -4.69
C TYR A 250 -3.02 18.21 -4.71
N TYR A 251 -3.62 17.82 -5.82
CA TYR A 251 -5.07 17.75 -5.98
C TYR A 251 -5.42 16.42 -6.63
N SER A 252 -6.49 15.79 -6.15
CA SER A 252 -7.04 14.61 -6.81
C SER A 252 -8.55 14.71 -6.92
N HIS A 253 -9.06 14.19 -8.03
CA HIS A 253 -10.48 14.07 -8.33
C HIS A 253 -10.80 12.64 -8.72
N ARG A 254 -11.75 12.02 -8.02
CA ARG A 254 -12.29 10.72 -8.37
C ARG A 254 -13.54 10.90 -9.24
N SER A 255 -13.38 10.65 -10.54
CA SER A 255 -14.52 10.55 -11.43
C SER A 255 -15.02 9.10 -11.50
N PRO A 256 -16.23 8.87 -12.00
CA PRO A 256 -16.72 7.50 -12.21
C PRO A 256 -15.88 6.66 -13.17
N LEU A 257 -15.06 7.29 -14.02
CA LEU A 257 -14.26 6.63 -15.06
C LEU A 257 -12.79 6.50 -14.72
N ALA A 258 -12.24 7.45 -13.94
CA ALA A 258 -10.83 7.53 -13.66
C ALA A 258 -10.54 8.35 -12.39
N ASN A 259 -9.45 8.07 -11.72
CA ASN A 259 -8.84 8.96 -10.74
C ASN A 259 -7.90 9.92 -11.48
N LEU A 260 -8.14 11.19 -11.33
CA LEU A 260 -7.33 12.26 -11.90
C LEU A 260 -6.52 12.89 -10.77
N SER A 261 -5.26 13.23 -11.01
CA SER A 261 -4.49 13.99 -10.05
C SER A 261 -3.56 14.98 -10.73
N ALA A 262 -3.29 16.07 -10.04
CA ALA A 262 -2.31 17.07 -10.42
C ALA A 262 -1.44 17.41 -9.21
N ASN A 263 -0.17 17.62 -9.46
CA ASN A 263 0.77 18.02 -8.41
C ASN A 263 1.76 19.06 -8.92
N ILE A 264 2.18 19.90 -8.03
CA ILE A 264 3.29 20.84 -8.24
C ILE A 264 4.24 20.72 -7.04
N ALA A 265 5.53 20.72 -7.33
CA ALA A 265 6.57 20.78 -6.33
C ALA A 265 7.62 21.80 -6.74
N SER A 266 8.00 22.67 -5.83
CA SER A 266 9.01 23.70 -6.07
C SER A 266 9.99 23.76 -4.91
N LEU A 267 11.28 23.76 -5.24
CA LEU A 267 12.39 23.94 -4.31
C LEU A 267 13.16 25.18 -4.73
N GLN A 268 13.31 26.14 -3.83
CA GLN A 268 14.03 27.37 -4.07
C GLN A 268 15.48 27.10 -4.52
N LYS A 269 15.90 27.69 -5.63
CA LYS A 269 17.21 27.46 -6.26
C LYS A 269 17.51 26.01 -6.66
N GLY A 270 16.48 25.20 -6.73
CA GLY A 270 16.56 23.81 -7.16
C GLY A 270 15.75 23.58 -8.44
N TYR A 271 14.52 23.12 -8.28
CA TYR A 271 13.65 22.76 -9.39
C TYR A 271 12.20 23.18 -9.13
N THR A 272 11.44 23.27 -10.19
CA THR A 272 9.97 23.28 -10.14
C THR A 272 9.48 22.20 -11.09
N SER A 273 8.64 21.32 -10.58
CA SER A 273 8.03 20.24 -11.34
C SER A 273 6.52 20.34 -11.27
N PHE A 274 5.89 19.94 -12.36
CA PHE A 274 4.45 19.82 -12.50
C PHE A 274 4.12 18.44 -13.05
N GLY A 275 3.14 17.78 -12.47
CA GLY A 275 2.68 16.47 -12.92
C GLY A 275 1.17 16.40 -12.99
N VAL A 276 0.69 15.67 -13.98
CA VAL A 276 -0.73 15.29 -14.11
C VAL A 276 -0.78 13.80 -14.35
N SER A 277 -1.67 13.11 -13.68
CA SER A 277 -1.88 11.70 -13.90
C SER A 277 -3.37 11.35 -13.97
N ALA A 278 -3.67 10.30 -14.72
CA ALA A 278 -4.98 9.70 -14.80
C ALA A 278 -4.79 8.18 -14.65
N SER A 279 -5.56 7.58 -13.77
CA SER A 279 -5.54 6.13 -13.57
C SER A 279 -6.95 5.59 -13.46
N GLY A 280 -7.17 4.42 -14.03
CA GLY A 280 -8.45 3.75 -14.03
C GLY A 280 -8.31 2.33 -14.57
N GLY A 281 -9.42 1.63 -14.68
CA GLY A 281 -9.47 0.29 -15.19
C GLY A 281 -10.66 0.05 -16.11
N ALA A 282 -10.65 -1.09 -16.77
CA ALA A 282 -11.76 -1.59 -17.53
C ALA A 282 -12.10 -3.02 -17.09
N THR A 283 -13.37 -3.31 -16.96
CA THR A 283 -13.85 -4.67 -16.72
C THR A 283 -14.75 -5.07 -17.87
N ILE A 284 -14.44 -6.20 -18.49
CA ILE A 284 -15.17 -6.75 -19.64
C ILE A 284 -15.60 -8.17 -19.29
N THR A 285 -16.88 -8.45 -19.45
CA THR A 285 -17.47 -9.77 -19.21
C THR A 285 -18.46 -10.10 -20.31
N GLY A 286 -18.94 -11.33 -20.36
CA GLY A 286 -20.03 -11.71 -21.25
C GLY A 286 -21.39 -11.04 -20.94
N LYS A 287 -21.50 -10.31 -19.84
CA LYS A 287 -22.71 -9.58 -19.42
C LYS A 287 -22.62 -8.07 -19.63
N GLY A 288 -21.47 -7.56 -19.98
CA GLY A 288 -21.25 -6.14 -20.25
C GLY A 288 -19.82 -5.69 -19.94
N ALA A 289 -19.56 -4.41 -20.22
CA ALA A 289 -18.28 -3.78 -20.00
C ALA A 289 -18.44 -2.37 -19.46
N ALA A 290 -17.54 -1.96 -18.57
CA ALA A 290 -17.49 -0.60 -18.08
C ALA A 290 -16.06 -0.20 -17.68
N LEU A 291 -15.78 1.09 -17.81
CA LEU A 291 -14.62 1.73 -17.22
C LEU A 291 -14.92 2.05 -15.76
N HIS A 292 -13.90 2.06 -14.94
CA HIS A 292 -14.01 2.38 -13.52
C HIS A 292 -12.75 3.08 -12.99
N ALA A 293 -12.91 3.89 -11.95
CA ALA A 293 -11.84 4.70 -11.41
C ALA A 293 -10.88 3.92 -10.50
N GLY A 294 -11.34 2.88 -9.83
CA GLY A 294 -10.59 2.12 -8.83
C GLY A 294 -10.39 0.67 -9.22
N GLY A 295 -9.89 -0.09 -8.26
CA GLY A 295 -9.73 -1.53 -8.32
C GLY A 295 -8.29 -1.97 -8.56
N MET A 296 -7.84 -2.92 -7.73
CA MET A 296 -6.58 -3.62 -7.97
C MET A 296 -6.73 -4.59 -9.14
N SER A 297 -5.66 -4.80 -9.89
CA SER A 297 -5.60 -5.87 -10.88
C SER A 297 -5.89 -7.22 -10.20
N GLY A 298 -6.86 -7.97 -10.74
CA GLY A 298 -7.32 -9.22 -10.12
C GLY A 298 -8.18 -9.04 -8.86
N GLY A 299 -8.54 -7.83 -8.45
CA GLY A 299 -9.40 -7.57 -7.29
C GLY A 299 -10.85 -7.97 -7.51
N THR A 300 -11.54 -8.32 -6.41
CA THR A 300 -12.96 -8.68 -6.41
C THR A 300 -13.81 -7.48 -6.76
N ARG A 301 -14.73 -7.63 -7.71
CA ARG A 301 -15.55 -6.55 -8.24
C ARG A 301 -16.95 -7.03 -8.63
N LEU A 302 -17.89 -6.09 -8.70
CA LEU A 302 -19.27 -6.35 -9.07
C LEU A 302 -19.65 -5.55 -10.31
N LEU A 303 -19.98 -6.23 -11.38
CA LEU A 303 -20.63 -5.62 -12.55
C LEU A 303 -22.11 -5.43 -12.22
N VAL A 304 -22.59 -4.20 -12.31
CA VAL A 304 -23.98 -3.85 -12.09
C VAL A 304 -24.64 -3.45 -13.41
N ASP A 305 -25.89 -3.83 -13.57
CA ASP A 305 -26.71 -3.53 -14.73
C ASP A 305 -27.99 -2.82 -14.27
N THR A 306 -28.30 -1.69 -14.85
CA THR A 306 -29.47 -0.84 -14.58
C THR A 306 -30.53 -0.94 -15.67
N ASP A 307 -30.67 -2.13 -16.23
CA ASP A 307 -31.71 -2.45 -17.25
C ASP A 307 -31.58 -1.58 -18.53
N GLY A 308 -30.32 -1.32 -18.93
CA GLY A 308 -30.02 -0.49 -20.09
C GLY A 308 -30.15 1.02 -19.85
N VAL A 309 -30.51 1.46 -18.65
CA VAL A 309 -30.57 2.89 -18.28
C VAL A 309 -29.20 3.41 -17.90
N GLY A 310 -28.64 4.27 -18.71
CA GLY A 310 -27.36 4.92 -18.43
C GLY A 310 -27.48 6.12 -17.50
N GLY A 311 -26.36 6.50 -16.88
CA GLY A 311 -26.29 7.66 -16.01
C GLY A 311 -26.87 7.45 -14.62
N VAL A 312 -27.07 6.20 -14.20
CA VAL A 312 -27.60 5.85 -12.88
C VAL A 312 -26.44 5.83 -11.86
N PRO A 313 -26.51 6.67 -10.82
CA PRO A 313 -25.52 6.68 -9.74
C PRO A 313 -25.72 5.48 -8.82
N VAL A 314 -24.64 4.79 -8.53
CA VAL A 314 -24.57 3.59 -7.67
C VAL A 314 -23.46 3.79 -6.67
N ASP A 315 -23.55 3.12 -5.52
CA ASP A 315 -22.53 3.16 -4.46
C ASP A 315 -22.22 4.59 -3.99
N GLY A 316 -23.26 5.33 -3.61
CA GLY A 316 -23.13 6.72 -3.16
C GLY A 316 -22.67 7.68 -4.27
N GLY A 317 -22.87 7.33 -5.54
CA GLY A 317 -22.47 8.14 -6.69
C GLY A 317 -21.01 7.97 -7.10
N GLN A 318 -20.28 7.06 -6.47
CA GLN A 318 -18.90 6.73 -6.85
C GLN A 318 -18.83 6.00 -8.20
N VAL A 319 -19.89 5.31 -8.54
CA VAL A 319 -20.07 4.62 -9.82
C VAL A 319 -21.28 5.22 -10.53
N VAL A 320 -21.13 5.50 -11.80
CA VAL A 320 -22.26 5.93 -12.66
C VAL A 320 -22.30 4.99 -13.85
N THR A 321 -23.47 4.40 -14.11
CA THR A 321 -23.62 3.47 -15.23
C THR A 321 -23.41 4.16 -16.57
N ASN A 322 -22.73 3.46 -17.48
CA ASN A 322 -22.47 3.95 -18.83
C ASN A 322 -23.77 4.02 -19.68
N ARG A 323 -23.65 4.43 -20.93
CA ARG A 323 -24.81 4.55 -21.82
C ARG A 323 -25.58 3.24 -22.05
N TRP A 324 -25.00 2.11 -21.76
CA TRP A 324 -25.63 0.78 -21.86
C TRP A 324 -26.21 0.29 -20.51
N GLY A 325 -26.18 1.14 -19.48
CA GLY A 325 -26.66 0.78 -18.15
C GLY A 325 -25.72 -0.11 -17.35
N THR A 326 -24.44 -0.15 -17.69
CA THR A 326 -23.45 -0.99 -17.02
C THR A 326 -22.47 -0.15 -16.21
N GLY A 327 -22.17 -0.59 -14.99
CA GLY A 327 -21.16 -0.01 -14.13
C GLY A 327 -20.38 -1.10 -13.38
N VAL A 328 -19.26 -0.75 -12.80
CA VAL A 328 -18.44 -1.68 -12.01
C VAL A 328 -18.11 -1.08 -10.66
N VAL A 329 -18.53 -1.78 -9.61
CA VAL A 329 -18.13 -1.48 -8.23
C VAL A 329 -16.89 -2.30 -7.91
N THR A 330 -15.82 -1.61 -7.55
CA THR A 330 -14.51 -2.19 -7.24
C THR A 330 -14.29 -2.30 -5.73
N ASP A 331 -13.24 -2.99 -5.33
CA ASP A 331 -12.80 -3.11 -3.93
C ASP A 331 -13.87 -3.73 -3.01
N ILE A 332 -14.61 -4.70 -3.53
CA ILE A 332 -15.59 -5.46 -2.78
C ILE A 332 -14.86 -6.47 -1.87
N SER A 333 -15.28 -6.50 -0.61
CA SER A 333 -14.76 -7.47 0.36
C SER A 333 -15.11 -8.90 -0.04
N SER A 334 -14.08 -9.72 -0.22
CA SER A 334 -14.23 -11.14 -0.59
C SER A 334 -14.76 -11.94 0.61
N TYR A 335 -15.57 -12.97 0.34
CA TYR A 335 -16.14 -13.91 1.32
C TYR A 335 -17.15 -13.29 2.31
N TYR A 336 -17.49 -12.01 2.16
CA TYR A 336 -18.50 -11.34 2.98
C TYR A 336 -19.72 -10.98 2.14
N ARG A 337 -20.85 -10.82 2.82
CA ARG A 337 -22.05 -10.27 2.20
C ARG A 337 -21.87 -8.77 2.01
N ASN A 338 -21.94 -8.32 0.79
CA ASN A 338 -21.86 -6.92 0.40
C ASN A 338 -23.20 -6.47 -0.15
N THR A 339 -23.61 -5.26 0.23
CA THR A 339 -24.83 -4.62 -0.26
C THR A 339 -24.43 -3.46 -1.16
N THR A 340 -24.98 -3.43 -2.38
CA THR A 340 -24.77 -2.35 -3.34
C THR A 340 -26.13 -1.73 -3.66
N SER A 341 -26.20 -0.40 -3.67
CA SER A 341 -27.45 0.32 -3.88
C SER A 341 -27.33 1.42 -4.91
N VAL A 342 -28.45 1.71 -5.58
CA VAL A 342 -28.64 2.90 -6.39
C VAL A 342 -28.77 4.10 -5.45
N ASP A 343 -28.09 5.20 -5.76
CA ASP A 343 -28.25 6.44 -5.01
C ASP A 343 -29.52 7.17 -5.44
N LEU A 344 -30.59 6.92 -4.70
CA LEU A 344 -31.91 7.47 -4.99
C LEU A 344 -31.98 9.00 -4.90
N LYS A 345 -31.09 9.62 -4.12
CA LYS A 345 -31.06 11.08 -3.94
C LYS A 345 -30.47 11.81 -5.16
N ARG A 346 -29.65 11.12 -5.93
CA ARG A 346 -28.96 11.65 -7.11
C ARG A 346 -29.54 11.16 -8.43
N LEU A 347 -30.67 10.40 -8.37
CA LEU A 347 -31.36 9.97 -9.59
C LEU A 347 -31.93 11.17 -10.34
N PRO A 348 -31.81 11.20 -11.68
CA PRO A 348 -32.55 12.14 -12.51
C PRO A 348 -34.06 12.01 -12.31
N ASP A 349 -34.82 13.09 -12.47
CA ASP A 349 -36.28 13.14 -12.25
C ASP A 349 -37.08 12.19 -13.17
N ASP A 350 -36.50 11.82 -14.30
CA ASP A 350 -37.08 10.91 -15.29
C ASP A 350 -36.69 9.43 -15.08
N VAL A 351 -35.97 9.12 -14.00
CA VAL A 351 -35.48 7.78 -13.66
C VAL A 351 -36.04 7.31 -12.32
N GLU A 352 -36.55 6.11 -12.30
CA GLU A 352 -37.06 5.47 -11.08
C GLU A 352 -36.44 4.08 -10.92
N ALA A 353 -35.97 3.76 -9.71
CA ALA A 353 -35.45 2.46 -9.37
C ALA A 353 -36.48 1.68 -8.53
N THR A 354 -37.07 0.65 -9.11
CA THR A 354 -38.05 -0.25 -8.43
C THR A 354 -37.34 -1.33 -7.62
N ARG A 355 -36.13 -1.72 -8.03
CA ARG A 355 -35.22 -2.56 -7.28
C ARG A 355 -33.88 -1.86 -7.18
N SER A 356 -33.68 -1.15 -6.07
CA SER A 356 -32.53 -0.25 -5.86
C SER A 356 -31.40 -0.86 -5.04
N VAL A 357 -31.58 -2.05 -4.49
CA VAL A 357 -30.59 -2.71 -3.62
C VAL A 357 -30.35 -4.13 -4.10
N VAL A 358 -29.08 -4.51 -4.17
CA VAL A 358 -28.65 -5.88 -4.48
C VAL A 358 -27.58 -6.34 -3.49
N GLU A 359 -27.57 -7.63 -3.23
CA GLU A 359 -26.57 -8.26 -2.37
C GLU A 359 -25.69 -9.19 -3.17
N SER A 360 -24.43 -9.29 -2.76
CA SER A 360 -23.47 -10.22 -3.34
C SER A 360 -22.52 -10.76 -2.26
N ALA A 361 -22.09 -11.99 -2.43
CA ALA A 361 -20.97 -12.58 -1.72
C ALA A 361 -20.09 -13.25 -2.77
N LEU A 362 -18.84 -12.80 -2.86
CA LEU A 362 -17.92 -13.17 -3.92
C LEU A 362 -16.64 -13.74 -3.31
N THR A 363 -16.03 -14.69 -4.00
CA THR A 363 -14.68 -15.17 -3.67
C THR A 363 -13.64 -14.17 -4.14
N GLU A 364 -12.46 -14.27 -3.62
CA GLU A 364 -11.35 -13.40 -3.99
C GLU A 364 -11.06 -13.45 -5.50
N GLY A 365 -10.93 -12.26 -6.11
CA GLY A 365 -10.69 -12.10 -7.54
C GLY A 365 -11.90 -12.33 -8.44
N ALA A 366 -13.08 -12.68 -7.87
CA ALA A 366 -14.27 -12.93 -8.66
C ALA A 366 -14.87 -11.63 -9.20
N ILE A 367 -15.48 -11.72 -10.38
CA ILE A 367 -16.29 -10.68 -10.98
C ILE A 367 -17.75 -11.13 -10.88
N GLY A 368 -18.50 -10.53 -9.95
CA GLY A 368 -19.94 -10.80 -9.80
C GLY A 368 -20.75 -9.99 -10.79
N TYR A 369 -21.99 -10.40 -10.99
CA TYR A 369 -23.00 -9.69 -11.78
C TYR A 369 -24.29 -9.56 -10.98
N ARG A 370 -24.85 -8.34 -10.95
CA ARG A 370 -26.18 -8.08 -10.35
C ARG A 370 -26.94 -7.07 -11.19
N LYS A 371 -28.24 -7.24 -11.23
CA LYS A 371 -29.14 -6.38 -11.98
C LYS A 371 -30.06 -5.62 -11.04
N PHE A 372 -30.11 -4.31 -11.21
CA PHE A 372 -31.12 -3.41 -10.64
C PHE A 372 -32.29 -3.32 -11.61
N SER A 373 -33.49 -3.04 -11.09
CA SER A 373 -34.62 -2.72 -11.93
C SER A 373 -34.83 -1.22 -11.95
N VAL A 374 -34.50 -0.62 -13.08
CA VAL A 374 -34.51 0.83 -13.28
C VAL A 374 -35.37 1.14 -14.51
N LEU A 375 -36.22 2.12 -14.38
CA LEU A 375 -37.10 2.59 -15.44
C LEU A 375 -36.79 4.05 -15.75
N LYS A 376 -36.74 4.36 -17.01
CA LYS A 376 -36.63 5.74 -17.50
C LYS A 376 -37.85 6.12 -18.27
N GLY A 377 -38.54 7.19 -17.86
CA GLY A 377 -39.75 7.64 -18.52
C GLY A 377 -40.26 8.95 -17.97
N LYS A 378 -41.22 9.55 -18.66
CA LYS A 378 -41.89 10.76 -18.20
C LYS A 378 -43.12 10.34 -17.35
N ARG A 379 -43.26 10.95 -16.17
CA ARG A 379 -44.46 10.78 -15.35
C ARG A 379 -45.63 11.54 -16.00
N LEU A 380 -46.69 10.83 -16.34
CA LEU A 380 -47.92 11.40 -16.83
C LEU A 380 -49.00 11.22 -15.76
N PHE A 381 -49.60 12.32 -15.33
CA PHE A 381 -50.79 12.30 -14.49
C PHE A 381 -52.02 12.49 -15.41
N ALA A 382 -52.88 11.49 -15.51
CA ALA A 382 -54.13 11.59 -16.20
C ALA A 382 -55.27 11.59 -15.17
N ILE A 383 -56.11 12.63 -15.20
CA ILE A 383 -57.35 12.64 -14.44
C ILE A 383 -58.43 12.08 -15.37
N LEU A 384 -58.87 10.84 -15.08
CA LEU A 384 -60.04 10.27 -15.73
C LEU A 384 -61.26 10.89 -15.08
N ARG A 385 -62.03 11.61 -15.89
CA ARG A 385 -63.36 12.12 -15.52
C ARG A 385 -64.44 11.17 -15.92
#